data_8804f02b18cadcc3bf86bba6a194bc6e
#
_entry.id   8804f02b18cadcc3bf86bba6a194bc6e
#
_cell.length_a   1.000
_cell.length_b   1.000
_cell.length_c   1.000
_cell.angle_alpha   90.00
_cell.angle_beta   90.00
_cell.angle_gamma   90.00
#
_symmetry.space_group_name_H-M   'P 1'
#
loop_
_entity.id
_entity.type
_entity.pdbx_description
1 polymer ?
#
loop_
_entity_poly.entity_id
_entity_poly.type
_entity_poly.pdbx_seq_one_letter_code
_entity_poly.pdbx_strand_id
1 'polypeptide(L)'
;MAHQADSEIRRGLAQARGHIDSILSMLTEERSCIDLAQQLQAVESTVRKVKRALVEDHMQHCIADAANSGTMSGDEALRQFKALTKYL
;
A
#
# COMPACT_ATOMS: atom_id res chain seq x y z
N MET A 1 -13.23 8.75 4.00
CA MET A 1 -12.31 9.91 3.97
C MET A 1 -11.21 9.66 2.93
N ALA A 2 -11.01 10.62 2.05
CA ALA A 2 -9.98 10.50 1.02
C ALA A 2 -8.60 10.82 1.62
N HIS A 3 -7.60 10.00 1.29
CA HIS A 3 -6.21 10.25 1.66
C HIS A 3 -5.56 11.15 0.61
N GLN A 4 -4.58 11.95 1.02
CA GLN A 4 -3.82 12.76 0.07
C GLN A 4 -3.10 11.90 -0.97
N ALA A 5 -2.69 10.70 -0.57
CA ALA A 5 -2.02 9.75 -1.45
C ALA A 5 -2.99 8.88 -2.25
N ASP A 6 -4.29 9.19 -2.24
CA ASP A 6 -5.31 8.33 -2.84
C ASP A 6 -5.06 8.04 -4.32
N SER A 7 -4.69 9.04 -5.11
CA SER A 7 -4.45 8.83 -6.55
C SER A 7 -3.20 7.97 -6.79
N GLU A 8 -2.18 8.11 -5.97
CA GLU A 8 -0.97 7.30 -6.02
C GLU A 8 -1.28 5.85 -5.68
N ILE A 9 -2.09 5.65 -4.63
CA ILE A 9 -2.53 4.32 -4.19
C ILE A 9 -3.33 3.64 -5.30
N ARG A 10 -4.30 4.35 -5.89
CA ARG A 10 -5.11 3.81 -7.00
C ARG A 10 -4.25 3.43 -8.19
N ARG A 11 -3.30 4.28 -8.55
CA ARG A 11 -2.40 4.01 -9.68
C ARG A 11 -1.56 2.77 -9.41
N GLY A 12 -1.00 2.65 -8.20
CA GLY A 12 -0.20 1.50 -7.81
C GLY A 12 -1.00 0.20 -7.84
N LEU A 13 -2.22 0.23 -7.32
CA LEU A 13 -3.10 -0.95 -7.33
C LEU A 13 -3.52 -1.33 -8.75
N ALA A 14 -3.82 -0.35 -9.59
CA ALA A 14 -4.16 -0.62 -11.00
C ALA A 14 -2.98 -1.23 -11.74
N GLN A 15 -1.77 -0.74 -11.47
CA GLN A 15 -0.55 -1.30 -12.03
C GLN A 15 -0.36 -2.76 -11.58
N ALA A 16 -0.55 -3.03 -10.30
CA ALA A 16 -0.43 -4.39 -9.78
C ALA A 16 -1.46 -5.33 -10.41
N ARG A 17 -2.69 -4.84 -10.59
CA ARG A 17 -3.75 -5.63 -11.23
C ARG A 17 -3.37 -6.03 -12.65
N GLY A 18 -2.91 -5.07 -13.46
CA GLY A 18 -2.48 -5.34 -14.82
C GLY A 18 -1.30 -6.30 -14.87
N HIS A 19 -0.38 -6.16 -13.92
CA HIS A 19 0.79 -7.03 -13.83
C HIS A 19 0.38 -8.47 -13.46
N ILE A 20 -0.58 -8.61 -12.54
CA ILE A 20 -1.13 -9.93 -12.17
C ILE A 20 -1.79 -10.59 -13.39
N ASP A 21 -2.55 -9.83 -14.18
CA ASP A 21 -3.16 -10.33 -15.40
C ASP A 21 -2.10 -10.85 -16.38
N SER A 22 -0.98 -10.12 -16.50
CA SER A 22 0.15 -10.55 -17.35
C SER A 22 0.74 -11.85 -16.85
N ILE A 23 0.88 -12.02 -15.54
CA ILE A 23 1.42 -13.26 -14.96
C ILE A 23 0.49 -14.44 -15.25
N LEU A 24 -0.82 -14.24 -15.18
CA LEU A 24 -1.79 -15.28 -15.54
C LEU A 24 -1.61 -15.71 -17.00
N SER A 25 -1.36 -14.77 -17.92
CA SER A 25 -1.08 -15.09 -19.32
C SER A 25 0.23 -15.85 -19.47
N MET A 26 1.25 -15.49 -18.69
CA MET A 26 2.56 -16.17 -18.71
C MET A 26 2.45 -17.62 -18.28
N LEU A 27 1.54 -17.94 -17.37
CA LEU A 27 1.27 -19.33 -16.98
C LEU A 27 0.75 -20.15 -18.17
N THR A 28 -0.13 -19.56 -18.98
CA THR A 28 -0.67 -20.18 -20.18
C THR A 28 0.42 -20.40 -21.23
N GLU A 29 1.39 -19.51 -21.30
CA GLU A 29 2.51 -19.57 -22.23
C GLU A 29 3.63 -20.52 -21.77
N GLU A 30 3.45 -21.16 -20.63
CA GLU A 30 4.43 -22.08 -20.05
C GLU A 30 5.81 -21.45 -19.84
N ARG A 31 5.81 -20.21 -19.36
CA ARG A 31 7.05 -19.51 -19.03
C ARG A 31 7.77 -20.19 -17.87
N SER A 32 9.08 -20.01 -17.80
CA SER A 32 9.90 -20.68 -16.77
C SER A 32 9.52 -20.24 -15.36
N CYS A 33 9.79 -21.10 -14.39
CA CYS A 33 9.56 -20.83 -12.98
C CYS A 33 10.34 -19.58 -12.53
N ILE A 34 11.53 -19.40 -13.05
CA ILE A 34 12.37 -18.24 -12.73
C ILE A 34 11.72 -16.96 -13.24
N ASP A 35 11.21 -16.96 -14.47
CA ASP A 35 10.52 -15.80 -15.04
C ASP A 35 9.29 -15.44 -14.19
N LEU A 36 8.50 -16.43 -13.81
CA LEU A 36 7.30 -16.21 -13.00
C LEU A 36 7.67 -15.68 -11.63
N ALA A 37 8.71 -16.21 -11.01
CA ALA A 37 9.16 -15.74 -9.70
C ALA A 37 9.61 -14.27 -9.75
N GLN A 38 10.32 -13.88 -10.79
CA GLN A 38 10.74 -12.49 -10.98
C GLN A 38 9.54 -11.55 -11.12
N GLN A 39 8.55 -11.97 -11.88
CA GLN A 39 7.33 -11.17 -12.08
C GLN A 39 6.53 -11.05 -10.78
N LEU A 40 6.44 -12.13 -10.02
CA LEU A 40 5.75 -12.10 -8.73
C LEU A 40 6.47 -11.18 -7.73
N GLN A 41 7.80 -11.19 -7.75
CA GLN A 41 8.57 -10.28 -6.90
C GLN A 41 8.30 -8.82 -7.26
N ALA A 42 8.15 -8.51 -8.53
CA ALA A 42 7.84 -7.16 -8.98
C ALA A 42 6.45 -6.71 -8.49
N VAL A 43 5.44 -7.61 -8.55
CA VAL A 43 4.11 -7.33 -8.01
C VAL A 43 4.17 -7.09 -6.51
N GLU A 44 4.87 -7.95 -5.80
CA GLU A 44 5.07 -7.83 -4.35
C GLU A 44 5.68 -6.49 -3.99
N SER A 45 6.68 -6.05 -4.74
CA SER A 45 7.34 -4.75 -4.53
C SER A 45 6.36 -3.59 -4.74
N THR A 46 5.53 -3.64 -5.78
CA THR A 46 4.53 -2.62 -6.06
C THR A 46 3.51 -2.53 -4.93
N VAL A 47 3.00 -3.67 -4.47
CA VAL A 47 2.02 -3.73 -3.39
C VAL A 47 2.63 -3.19 -2.09
N ARG A 48 3.88 -3.52 -1.81
CA ARG A 48 4.58 -3.03 -0.63
C ARG A 48 4.69 -1.51 -0.64
N LYS A 49 5.00 -0.91 -1.79
CA LYS A 49 5.08 0.54 -1.93
C LYS A 49 3.73 1.21 -1.69
N VAL A 50 2.67 0.61 -2.24
CA VAL A 50 1.30 1.11 -2.05
C VAL A 50 0.92 1.06 -0.57
N LYS A 51 1.19 -0.05 0.08
CA LYS A 51 0.91 -0.21 1.50
C LYS A 51 1.65 0.83 2.33
N ARG A 52 2.92 1.04 2.04
CA ARG A 52 3.72 2.04 2.76
C ARG A 52 3.15 3.44 2.56
N ALA A 53 2.79 3.79 1.34
CA ALA A 53 2.19 5.10 1.06
C ALA A 53 0.90 5.31 1.86
N LEU A 54 0.06 4.30 1.90
CA LEU A 54 -1.20 4.35 2.66
C LEU A 54 -0.93 4.53 4.15
N VAL A 55 -0.04 3.73 4.72
CA VAL A 55 0.25 3.77 6.15
C VAL A 55 0.87 5.11 6.55
N GLU A 56 1.84 5.58 5.78
CA GLU A 56 2.50 6.85 6.07
C GLU A 56 1.53 8.03 5.97
N ASP A 57 0.66 8.02 4.96
CA ASP A 57 -0.34 9.07 4.79
C ASP A 57 -1.31 9.09 5.98
N HIS A 58 -1.77 7.94 6.42
CA HIS A 58 -2.67 7.85 7.57
C HIS A 58 -2.00 8.31 8.86
N MET A 59 -0.73 7.93 9.06
CA MET A 59 0.02 8.37 10.23
C MET A 59 0.16 9.89 10.27
N GLN A 60 0.44 10.51 9.13
CA GLN A 60 0.53 11.97 9.05
C GLN A 60 -0.80 12.63 9.40
N HIS A 61 -1.91 12.09 8.92
CA HIS A 61 -3.24 12.59 9.26
C HIS A 61 -3.54 12.47 10.74
N CYS A 62 -3.20 11.35 11.36
CA CYS A 62 -3.42 11.15 12.80
C CYS A 62 -2.65 12.17 13.62
N ILE A 63 -1.40 12.43 13.25
CA ILE A 63 -0.55 13.39 13.95
C ILE A 63 -1.12 14.81 13.80
N ALA A 64 -1.48 15.16 12.57
CA ALA A 64 -2.04 16.49 12.29
C ALA A 64 -3.36 16.72 13.04
N ASP A 65 -4.25 15.73 13.05
CA ASP A 65 -5.53 15.83 13.74
C ASP A 65 -5.35 16.00 15.24
N ALA A 66 -4.45 15.23 15.82
CA ALA A 66 -4.18 15.30 17.25
C ALA A 66 -3.55 16.64 17.65
N ALA A 67 -2.65 17.16 16.79
CA ALA A 67 -1.89 18.37 17.10
C ALA A 67 -2.67 19.67 16.82
N ASN A 68 -3.48 19.69 15.74
CA ASN A 68 -4.00 20.93 15.21
C ASN A 68 -5.51 21.11 15.36
N SER A 69 -6.29 20.07 15.11
CA SER A 69 -7.74 20.22 15.03
C SER A 69 -8.47 19.79 16.29
N GLY A 70 -7.83 19.03 17.15
CA GLY A 70 -8.47 18.48 18.34
C GLY A 70 -9.57 17.47 18.05
N THR A 71 -9.70 17.01 16.79
CA THR A 71 -10.70 16.02 16.42
C THR A 71 -10.33 14.63 16.87
N MET A 72 -9.07 14.43 17.23
CA MET A 72 -8.56 13.15 17.72
C MET A 72 -7.67 13.41 18.93
N SER A 73 -7.89 12.67 20.01
CA SER A 73 -7.05 12.78 21.20
C SER A 73 -5.66 12.19 20.93
N GLY A 74 -4.67 12.61 21.73
CA GLY A 74 -3.34 12.06 21.65
C GLY A 74 -3.31 10.55 21.90
N ASP A 75 -4.15 10.06 22.82
CA ASP A 75 -4.24 8.63 23.13
C ASP A 75 -4.80 7.85 21.94
N GLU A 76 -5.81 8.38 21.29
CA GLU A 76 -6.38 7.74 20.09
C GLU A 76 -5.37 7.71 18.94
N ALA A 77 -4.68 8.83 18.71
CA ALA A 77 -3.66 8.91 17.68
C ALA A 77 -2.55 7.88 17.94
N LEU A 78 -2.14 7.72 19.18
CA LEU A 78 -1.11 6.75 19.55
C LEU A 78 -1.57 5.32 19.31
N ARG A 79 -2.83 5.02 19.64
CA ARG A 79 -3.39 3.68 19.40
C ARG A 79 -3.38 3.34 17.91
N GLN A 80 -3.83 4.28 17.07
CA GLN A 80 -3.86 4.07 15.63
C GLN A 80 -2.44 3.92 15.07
N PHE A 81 -1.53 4.75 15.54
CA PHE A 81 -0.13 4.69 15.14
C PHE A 81 0.45 3.30 15.42
N LYS A 82 0.27 2.82 16.65
CA LYS A 82 0.77 1.48 17.05
C LYS A 82 0.13 0.38 16.21
N ALA A 83 -1.17 0.47 15.94
CA ALA A 83 -1.87 -0.53 15.14
C ALA A 83 -1.30 -0.61 13.72
N LEU A 84 -0.93 0.53 13.14
CA LEU A 84 -0.42 0.60 11.78
C LEU A 84 1.04 0.17 11.66
N THR A 85 1.84 0.31 12.71
CA THR A 85 3.28 -0.03 12.65
C THR A 85 3.53 -1.49 12.30
N LYS A 86 2.60 -2.40 12.62
CA LYS A 86 2.78 -3.82 12.26
C LYS A 86 2.67 -4.06 10.75
N TYR A 87 2.24 -3.09 9.99
CA TYR A 87 2.11 -3.23 8.53
C TYR A 87 3.20 -2.48 7.76
N LEU A 88 4.17 -1.95 8.46
CA LEU A 88 5.30 -1.25 7.81
C LEU A 88 6.38 -2.19 7.23
#